data_4f8a4c122e373f3c7ed3fd4ba8610a84
#
_entry.id   4f8a4c122e373f3c7ed3fd4ba8610a84
#
_cell.length_a   1.000
_cell.length_b   1.000
_cell.length_c   1.000
_cell.angle_alpha   90.00
_cell.angle_beta   90.00
_cell.angle_gamma   90.00
#
_symmetry.space_group_name_H-M   'P 1'
#
loop_
_entity.id
_entity.type
_entity.pdbx_description
1 polymer ?
#
loop_
_entity_poly.entity_id
_entity_poly.type
_entity_poly.pdbx_seq_one_letter_code
_entity_poly.pdbx_strand_id
1 'polypeptide(L)'
;MTSSKNPTFDNSYFDAVLVGAGIMSSTLALLISEVLPDLKFLIIEKLNAPGSESTGAFNNAGTGHAANCELNYTPLDEKGNLKIDKALSINRSFETSMSLWASLYLSLIHI
;
A
#
# COMPACT_ATOMS: atom_id res chain seq x y z
N MET A 1 16.48 7.51 32.45
CA MET A 1 16.68 6.09 32.09
C MET A 1 15.31 5.46 31.92
N THR A 2 14.77 5.48 30.69
CA THR A 2 13.48 4.84 30.38
C THR A 2 13.76 3.39 30.01
N SER A 3 13.34 2.48 30.88
CA SER A 3 13.39 1.04 30.66
C SER A 3 12.54 0.71 29.44
N SER A 4 13.16 0.35 28.31
CA SER A 4 12.47 -0.24 27.20
C SER A 4 11.99 -1.63 27.62
N LYS A 5 10.70 -1.75 27.93
CA LYS A 5 10.09 -3.06 28.08
C LYS A 5 10.15 -3.73 26.69
N ASN A 6 10.97 -4.77 26.58
CA ASN A 6 10.88 -5.67 25.43
C ASN A 6 9.43 -6.18 25.34
N PRO A 7 8.80 -6.15 24.17
CA PRO A 7 7.49 -6.75 24.00
C PRO A 7 7.63 -8.24 24.36
N THR A 8 6.90 -8.68 25.38
CA THR A 8 6.73 -10.10 25.67
C THR A 8 5.91 -10.66 24.52
N PHE A 9 6.54 -11.37 23.58
CA PHE A 9 5.82 -12.21 22.63
C PHE A 9 5.14 -13.31 23.44
N ASP A 10 3.85 -13.14 23.65
CA ASP A 10 3.00 -14.25 24.04
C ASP A 10 3.14 -15.33 22.96
N ASN A 11 3.00 -16.61 23.32
CA ASN A 11 3.03 -17.75 22.37
C ASN A 11 1.82 -17.71 21.39
N SER A 12 1.45 -16.55 20.91
CA SER A 12 0.39 -16.33 19.95
C SER A 12 0.88 -16.73 18.57
N TYR A 13 0.18 -17.66 17.96
CA TYR A 13 0.38 -17.97 16.56
C TYR A 13 -0.18 -16.82 15.71
N PHE A 14 0.57 -16.43 14.69
CA PHE A 14 0.13 -15.49 13.67
C PHE A 14 -0.20 -16.27 12.39
N ASP A 15 -1.29 -15.92 11.75
CA ASP A 15 -1.71 -16.51 10.48
C ASP A 15 -0.88 -15.96 9.31
N ALA A 16 -0.38 -14.73 9.44
CA ALA A 16 0.45 -14.09 8.44
C ALA A 16 1.53 -13.19 9.08
N VAL A 17 2.66 -13.06 8.38
CA VAL A 17 3.73 -12.12 8.73
C VAL A 17 4.01 -11.21 7.54
N LEU A 18 3.89 -9.91 7.74
CA LEU A 18 4.21 -8.88 6.76
C LEU A 18 5.59 -8.31 7.07
N VAL A 19 6.50 -8.36 6.12
CA VAL A 19 7.88 -7.89 6.29
C VAL A 19 8.04 -6.50 5.68
N GLY A 20 8.43 -5.54 6.51
CA GLY A 20 8.47 -4.11 6.22
C GLY A 20 7.12 -3.43 6.50
N ALA A 21 7.18 -2.22 7.05
CA ALA A 21 6.00 -1.39 7.34
C ALA A 21 5.90 -0.19 6.38
N GLY A 22 6.20 -0.42 5.10
CA GLY A 22 5.97 0.54 4.03
C GLY A 22 4.52 0.51 3.53
N ILE A 23 4.19 1.36 2.55
CA ILE A 23 2.83 1.53 2.02
C ILE A 23 2.19 0.20 1.56
N MET A 24 2.97 -0.71 0.97
CA MET A 24 2.46 -1.98 0.47
C MET A 24 1.96 -2.88 1.60
N SER A 25 2.79 -3.14 2.61
CA SER A 25 2.42 -3.98 3.75
C SER A 25 1.34 -3.33 4.60
N SER A 26 1.38 -2.02 4.79
CA SER A 26 0.36 -1.29 5.55
C SER A 26 -1.00 -1.33 4.85
N THR A 27 -1.05 -1.17 3.54
CA THR A 27 -2.29 -1.28 2.76
C THR A 27 -2.83 -2.72 2.78
N LEU A 28 -1.94 -3.72 2.66
CA LEU A 28 -2.34 -5.12 2.74
C LEU A 28 -2.88 -5.46 4.14
N ALA A 29 -2.22 -5.01 5.19
CA ALA A 29 -2.68 -5.20 6.57
C ALA A 29 -4.09 -4.62 6.79
N LEU A 30 -4.32 -3.43 6.26
CA LEU A 30 -5.62 -2.77 6.32
C LEU A 30 -6.70 -3.56 5.58
N LEU A 31 -6.41 -4.02 4.35
CA LEU A 31 -7.33 -4.86 3.58
C LEU A 31 -7.63 -6.19 4.31
N ILE A 32 -6.61 -6.82 4.90
CA ILE A 32 -6.81 -8.03 5.71
C ILE A 32 -7.74 -7.74 6.89
N SER A 33 -7.53 -6.64 7.59
CA SER A 33 -8.38 -6.26 8.74
C SER A 33 -9.84 -6.04 8.35
N GLU A 34 -10.11 -5.52 7.16
CA GLU A 34 -11.47 -5.28 6.66
C GLU A 34 -12.16 -6.55 6.15
N VAL A 35 -11.41 -7.43 5.47
CA VAL A 35 -11.99 -8.59 4.79
C VAL A 35 -11.94 -9.85 5.65
N LEU A 36 -10.94 -9.97 6.51
CA LEU A 36 -10.66 -11.11 7.37
C LEU A 36 -10.36 -10.65 8.81
N PRO A 37 -11.34 -10.09 9.53
CA PRO A 37 -11.13 -9.44 10.82
C PRO A 37 -10.59 -10.37 11.92
N ASP A 38 -10.79 -11.67 11.79
CA ASP A 38 -10.31 -12.68 12.75
C ASP A 38 -8.87 -13.14 12.47
N LEU A 39 -8.29 -12.76 11.31
CA LEU A 39 -6.95 -13.17 10.93
C LEU A 39 -5.91 -12.38 11.74
N LYS A 40 -5.05 -13.09 12.43
CA LYS A 40 -3.96 -12.52 13.22
C LYS A 40 -2.72 -12.34 12.36
N PHE A 41 -2.26 -11.11 12.21
CA PHE A 41 -1.03 -10.84 11.48
C PHE A 41 -0.04 -10.02 12.31
N LEU A 42 1.23 -10.16 11.94
CA LEU A 42 2.35 -9.42 12.53
C LEU A 42 3.02 -8.61 11.42
N ILE A 43 3.31 -7.34 11.68
CA ILE A 43 4.16 -6.52 10.81
C ILE A 43 5.53 -6.40 11.47
N ILE A 44 6.59 -6.76 10.73
CA ILE A 44 7.97 -6.65 11.19
C ILE A 44 8.64 -5.53 10.41
N GLU A 45 9.15 -4.52 11.14
CA GLU A 45 9.91 -3.40 10.55
C GLU A 45 11.31 -3.37 11.17
N LYS A 46 12.33 -3.20 10.32
CA LYS A 46 13.73 -3.10 10.76
C LYS A 46 14.11 -1.70 11.24
N LEU A 47 13.38 -0.68 10.78
CA LEU A 47 13.61 0.72 11.16
C LEU A 47 12.79 1.10 12.38
N ASN A 48 13.14 2.22 12.99
CA ASN A 48 12.51 2.69 14.23
C ASN A 48 11.07 3.22 14.05
N ALA A 49 10.61 3.40 12.82
CA ALA A 49 9.26 3.87 12.52
C ALA A 49 8.77 3.30 11.18
N PRO A 50 7.46 3.04 11.04
CA PRO A 50 6.87 2.64 9.76
C PRO A 50 7.03 3.73 8.71
N GLY A 51 7.12 3.33 7.43
CA GLY A 51 7.18 4.24 6.30
C GLY A 51 8.46 5.09 6.20
N SER A 52 9.53 4.71 6.91
CA SER A 52 10.75 5.53 7.00
C SER A 52 11.73 5.34 5.84
N GLU A 53 11.49 4.39 4.95
CA GLU A 53 12.34 4.13 3.76
C GLU A 53 11.67 4.72 2.51
N SER A 54 11.43 3.93 1.48
CA SER A 54 10.86 4.39 0.19
C SER A 54 9.48 5.05 0.31
N THR A 55 8.73 4.75 1.35
CA THR A 55 7.43 5.39 1.65
C THR A 55 7.59 6.75 2.34
N GLY A 56 8.78 7.07 2.83
CA GLY A 56 9.06 8.34 3.49
C GLY A 56 8.84 9.54 2.55
N ALA A 57 8.29 10.64 3.07
CA ALA A 57 7.88 11.81 2.29
C ALA A 57 8.99 12.43 1.42
N PHE A 58 10.25 12.26 1.81
CA PHE A 58 11.42 12.78 1.06
C PHE A 58 12.09 11.71 0.17
N ASN A 59 11.58 10.48 0.16
CA ASN A 59 12.20 9.34 -0.51
C ASN A 59 11.42 8.88 -1.76
N ASN A 60 10.33 9.55 -2.10
CA ASN A 60 9.52 9.27 -3.26
C ASN A 60 8.88 10.57 -3.81
N ALA A 61 8.31 10.49 -5.01
CA ALA A 61 7.69 11.64 -5.66
C ALA A 61 6.33 12.03 -5.05
N GLY A 62 5.71 11.17 -4.24
CA GLY A 62 4.42 11.41 -3.58
C GLY A 62 3.25 11.64 -4.53
N THR A 63 3.35 11.19 -5.78
CA THR A 63 2.35 11.46 -6.82
C THR A 63 1.37 10.30 -6.98
N GLY A 64 0.08 10.62 -7.02
CA GLY A 64 -0.95 9.75 -7.58
C GLY A 64 -0.84 9.71 -9.11
N HIS A 65 -0.96 8.55 -9.72
CA HIS A 65 -0.67 8.38 -11.15
C HIS A 65 -1.79 7.64 -11.90
N ALA A 66 -2.49 8.38 -12.75
CA ALA A 66 -3.59 7.87 -13.58
C ALA A 66 -3.17 7.53 -15.03
N ALA A 67 -1.87 7.37 -15.29
CA ALA A 67 -1.27 7.09 -16.60
C ALA A 67 -1.43 8.22 -17.68
N ASN A 68 -1.90 9.39 -17.33
CA ASN A 68 -2.22 10.45 -18.30
C ASN A 68 -0.98 11.22 -18.80
N CYS A 69 0.17 11.09 -18.14
CA CYS A 69 1.39 11.85 -18.42
C CYS A 69 2.58 10.99 -18.88
N GLU A 70 2.38 9.68 -19.07
CA GLU A 70 3.47 8.73 -19.31
C GLU A 70 3.36 8.11 -20.70
N LEU A 71 4.17 8.58 -21.64
CA LEU A 71 4.22 8.04 -23.00
C LEU A 71 4.60 6.54 -23.05
N ASN A 72 5.28 6.04 -22.03
CA ASN A 72 5.66 4.62 -21.92
C ASN A 72 4.46 3.68 -21.79
N TYR A 73 3.28 4.20 -21.47
CA TYR A 73 2.07 3.40 -21.32
C TYR A 73 1.26 3.30 -22.61
N THR A 74 1.65 4.04 -23.65
CA THR A 74 1.00 4.06 -24.95
C THR A 74 2.02 3.83 -26.08
N PRO A 75 2.76 2.69 -26.09
CA PRO A 75 3.69 2.39 -27.18
C PRO A 75 2.94 2.15 -28.50
N LEU A 76 3.62 2.32 -29.60
CA LEU A 76 3.12 1.91 -30.92
C LEU A 76 3.25 0.39 -31.10
N ASP A 77 2.30 -0.21 -31.80
CA ASP A 77 2.42 -1.57 -32.30
C ASP A 77 3.28 -1.64 -33.59
N GLU A 78 3.49 -2.84 -34.09
CA GLU A 78 4.27 -3.06 -35.33
C GLU A 78 3.64 -2.40 -36.57
N LYS A 79 2.37 -2.04 -36.51
CA LYS A 79 1.61 -1.36 -37.58
C LYS A 79 1.53 0.14 -37.39
N GLY A 80 2.13 0.68 -36.30
CA GLY A 80 2.11 2.10 -35.98
C GLY A 80 0.83 2.56 -35.24
N ASN A 81 -0.02 1.65 -34.75
CA ASN A 81 -1.19 2.02 -33.94
C ASN A 81 -0.81 2.15 -32.46
N LEU A 82 -1.45 3.06 -31.77
CA LEU A 82 -1.29 3.24 -30.32
C LEU A 82 -1.88 2.05 -29.54
N LYS A 83 -1.06 1.45 -28.67
CA LYS A 83 -1.51 0.46 -27.68
C LYS A 83 -1.92 1.18 -26.41
N ILE A 84 -3.22 1.20 -26.09
CA ILE A 84 -3.75 1.93 -24.94
C ILE A 84 -4.07 1.03 -23.75
N ASP A 85 -4.01 -0.30 -23.90
CA ASP A 85 -4.44 -1.25 -22.87
C ASP A 85 -3.71 -1.08 -21.54
N LYS A 86 -2.40 -0.82 -21.61
CA LYS A 86 -1.58 -0.58 -20.41
C LYS A 86 -2.01 0.69 -19.67
N ALA A 87 -2.23 1.78 -20.40
CA ALA A 87 -2.69 3.03 -19.83
C ALA A 87 -4.07 2.88 -19.16
N LEU A 88 -5.00 2.19 -19.83
CA LEU A 88 -6.33 1.90 -19.28
C LEU A 88 -6.26 1.03 -18.04
N SER A 89 -5.39 0.03 -18.01
CA SER A 89 -5.19 -0.82 -16.83
C SER A 89 -4.67 -0.02 -15.63
N ILE A 90 -3.68 0.86 -15.85
CA ILE A 90 -3.12 1.71 -14.80
C ILE A 90 -4.17 2.72 -14.30
N ASN A 91 -4.93 3.33 -15.20
CA ASN A 91 -6.01 4.23 -14.82
C ASN A 91 -7.06 3.53 -13.94
N ARG A 92 -7.51 2.33 -14.31
CA ARG A 92 -8.43 1.53 -13.49
C ARG A 92 -7.87 1.21 -12.11
N SER A 93 -6.59 0.84 -12.03
CA SER A 93 -5.93 0.59 -10.76
C SER A 93 -5.86 1.83 -9.89
N PHE A 94 -5.60 2.99 -10.49
CA PHE A 94 -5.60 4.29 -9.81
C PHE A 94 -7.00 4.62 -9.25
N GLU A 95 -8.05 4.50 -10.07
CA GLU A 95 -9.44 4.76 -9.65
C GLU A 95 -9.88 3.80 -8.52
N THR A 96 -9.49 2.52 -8.61
CA THR A 96 -9.75 1.53 -7.55
C THR A 96 -9.05 1.93 -6.25
N SER A 97 -7.80 2.37 -6.33
CA SER A 97 -7.05 2.83 -5.15
C SER A 97 -7.68 4.08 -4.53
N MET A 98 -8.11 5.03 -5.36
CA MET A 98 -8.80 6.25 -4.88
C MET A 98 -10.13 5.90 -4.20
N SER A 99 -10.88 4.94 -4.73
CA SER A 99 -12.13 4.48 -4.12
C SER A 99 -11.90 3.81 -2.77
N LEU A 100 -10.85 2.99 -2.66
CA LEU A 100 -10.43 2.40 -1.39
C LEU A 100 -10.09 3.48 -0.36
N TRP A 101 -9.21 4.42 -0.70
CA TRP A 101 -8.82 5.49 0.22
C TRP A 101 -9.99 6.37 0.64
N ALA A 102 -10.91 6.66 -0.29
CA ALA A 102 -12.12 7.42 0.04
C ALA A 102 -13.02 6.67 1.04
N SER A 103 -13.22 5.36 0.87
CA SER A 103 -14.03 4.57 1.79
C SER A 103 -13.41 4.48 3.18
N LEU A 104 -12.09 4.32 3.27
CA LEU A 104 -11.36 4.32 4.53
C LEU A 104 -11.45 5.66 5.26
N TYR A 105 -11.25 6.76 4.52
CA TYR A 105 -11.37 8.10 5.08
C TYR A 105 -12.78 8.36 5.63
N LEU A 106 -13.81 7.96 4.89
CA LEU A 106 -15.20 8.10 5.35
C LEU A 106 -15.49 7.23 6.58
N SER A 107 -14.95 6.02 6.66
CA SER A 107 -15.11 5.16 7.85
C SER A 107 -14.47 5.77 9.10
N LEU A 108 -13.34 6.45 8.95
CA LEU A 108 -12.65 7.12 10.05
C LEU A 108 -13.39 8.35 10.58
N ILE A 109 -14.16 9.04 9.73
CA ILE A 109 -14.97 10.21 10.14
C ILE A 109 -16.17 9.80 11.01
N HIS A 110 -16.65 8.57 10.85
CA HIS A 110 -17.83 8.06 11.58
C HIS A 110 -17.47 7.38 12.93
N ILE A 111 -16.21 7.34 13.29
CA ILE A 111 -15.75 6.92 14.59
C ILE A 111 -15.65 8.13 15.53
#